data_b7f92d4719d64889a5eabb7f2677d73c
#
_entry.id   b7f92d4719d64889a5eabb7f2677d73c
#
_cell.length_a   1.000
_cell.length_b   1.000
_cell.length_c   1.000
_cell.angle_alpha   90.00
_cell.angle_beta   90.00
_cell.angle_gamma   90.00
#
_symmetry.space_group_name_H-M   'P 1'
#
loop_
_entity.id
_entity.type
_entity.pdbx_description
1 polymer ?
#
loop_
_entity_poly.entity_id
_entity_poly.type
_entity_poly.pdbx_seq_one_letter_code
_entity_poly.pdbx_strand_id
1 'polypeptide(L)'
;RKAYNWIFIFCGIFFGLLTYWVPPLLLVAIPFAVLALYLVLCMPEVGVIAVLFAAPFLPTLLLVCMVGYTFISYLFKIMVGSSVLQFQTIDIFICLFAGLYAIGCITSIDVSRSLLPTLVFLCFILSFFLVVNLIRDEKWFRRALFALLGAAVIEAAYGVFQNYFGQLATTWQDTKMFEDISGRVVSTLENPNVLAEYLIMCMPVMFALFWMGKGVRGKVYAAIPFLICAACVIFTWSRGAWLGLILAMFLLLLMLSRKSLVFYLVGIFASPFAIMVMPENILHRFTSIGNLADSSTSYRVNIWRGTLRMLKDCFFTGIGSGIDLFPLVYPEYALNGVSTAPHSHNLYLQIAVEMGVFGLLLFLAIVFLAAKICFHTLNKHKMDQMRWIVAGLACGLVAVLVQGLTDYIWYNYRVFLVFWLLLGLLAAAGRLSEQRAKQLELHI
;
A
#
# COMPACT_ATOMS: atom_id res chain seq x y z
N ARG A 1 -26.88 -46.21 -3.20
CA ARG A 1 -26.32 -46.14 -1.84
C ARG A 1 -25.09 -47.05 -1.66
N LYS A 2 -25.09 -48.35 -2.07
CA LYS A 2 -23.93 -49.23 -1.89
C LYS A 2 -22.66 -48.75 -2.64
N ALA A 3 -22.79 -48.21 -3.84
CA ALA A 3 -21.64 -47.68 -4.61
C ALA A 3 -20.96 -46.48 -3.92
N TYR A 4 -21.71 -45.58 -3.31
CA TYR A 4 -21.15 -44.43 -2.57
C TYR A 4 -20.34 -44.86 -1.36
N ASN A 5 -20.77 -45.90 -0.64
CA ASN A 5 -20.01 -46.39 0.51
C ASN A 5 -18.63 -46.93 0.13
N TRP A 6 -18.49 -47.61 -1.02
CA TRP A 6 -17.20 -48.08 -1.51
C TRP A 6 -16.29 -46.94 -1.92
N ILE A 7 -16.84 -45.86 -2.52
CA ILE A 7 -16.05 -44.65 -2.84
C ILE A 7 -15.52 -44.01 -1.56
N PHE A 8 -16.35 -43.85 -0.52
CA PHE A 8 -15.88 -43.29 0.76
C PHE A 8 -14.83 -44.17 1.44
N ILE A 9 -14.98 -45.49 1.42
CA ILE A 9 -14.00 -46.42 1.98
C ILE A 9 -12.67 -46.33 1.20
N PHE A 10 -12.73 -46.33 -0.13
CA PHE A 10 -11.55 -46.19 -0.97
C PHE A 10 -10.85 -44.87 -0.75
N CYS A 11 -11.57 -43.75 -0.73
CA CYS A 11 -11.03 -42.43 -0.42
C CYS A 11 -10.41 -42.41 0.98
N GLY A 12 -11.08 -42.98 1.98
CA GLY A 12 -10.56 -43.04 3.35
C GLY A 12 -9.25 -43.82 3.45
N ILE A 13 -9.16 -44.99 2.80
CA ILE A 13 -7.92 -45.80 2.75
C ILE A 13 -6.84 -45.04 1.99
N PHE A 14 -7.15 -44.46 0.83
CA PHE A 14 -6.21 -43.70 0.02
C PHE A 14 -5.65 -42.50 0.77
N PHE A 15 -6.49 -41.68 1.39
CA PHE A 15 -6.05 -40.57 2.22
C PHE A 15 -5.28 -41.04 3.46
N GLY A 16 -5.70 -42.14 4.09
CA GLY A 16 -4.98 -42.73 5.22
C GLY A 16 -3.57 -43.20 4.85
N LEU A 17 -3.39 -43.82 3.66
CA LEU A 17 -2.07 -44.20 3.16
C LEU A 17 -1.22 -42.97 2.80
N LEU A 18 -1.83 -41.92 2.25
CA LEU A 18 -1.13 -40.66 1.94
C LEU A 18 -0.60 -39.93 3.19
N THR A 19 -1.20 -40.12 4.36
CA THR A 19 -0.69 -39.51 5.61
C THR A 19 0.69 -40.04 6.01
N TYR A 20 1.11 -41.18 5.48
CA TYR A 20 2.46 -41.71 5.69
C TYR A 20 3.55 -40.89 4.97
N TRP A 21 3.21 -40.31 3.80
CA TRP A 21 4.12 -39.56 2.95
C TRP A 21 3.95 -38.05 3.05
N VAL A 22 2.75 -37.58 3.42
CA VAL A 22 2.37 -36.18 3.42
C VAL A 22 1.79 -35.81 4.79
N PRO A 23 2.26 -34.73 5.43
CA PRO A 23 1.67 -34.27 6.69
C PRO A 23 0.16 -34.09 6.60
N PRO A 24 -0.62 -34.57 7.60
CA PRO A 24 -2.08 -34.50 7.55
C PRO A 24 -2.65 -33.10 7.28
N LEU A 25 -1.98 -32.07 7.79
CA LEU A 25 -2.36 -30.67 7.56
C LEU A 25 -2.34 -30.32 6.06
N LEU A 26 -1.33 -30.77 5.31
CA LEU A 26 -1.24 -30.54 3.87
C LEU A 26 -2.33 -31.32 3.11
N LEU A 27 -2.66 -32.54 3.53
CA LEU A 27 -3.74 -33.32 2.91
C LEU A 27 -5.09 -32.65 3.04
N VAL A 28 -5.34 -31.97 4.17
CA VAL A 28 -6.54 -31.15 4.36
C VAL A 28 -6.47 -29.86 3.55
N ALA A 29 -5.30 -29.20 3.50
CA ALA A 29 -5.13 -27.94 2.81
C ALA A 29 -5.26 -28.04 1.28
N ILE A 30 -4.83 -29.16 0.66
CA ILE A 30 -4.87 -29.35 -0.81
C ILE A 30 -6.28 -29.18 -1.40
N PRO A 31 -7.36 -29.84 -0.91
CA PRO A 31 -8.71 -29.63 -1.44
C PRO A 31 -9.18 -28.17 -1.36
N PHE A 32 -8.86 -27.48 -0.26
CA PHE A 32 -9.18 -26.04 -0.12
C PHE A 32 -8.39 -25.18 -1.09
N ALA A 33 -7.11 -25.48 -1.31
CA ALA A 33 -6.29 -24.79 -2.28
C ALA A 33 -6.82 -25.00 -3.72
N VAL A 34 -7.17 -26.23 -4.08
CA VAL A 34 -7.77 -26.54 -5.39
C VAL A 34 -9.10 -25.82 -5.56
N LEU A 35 -9.95 -25.82 -4.52
CA LEU A 35 -11.21 -25.08 -4.56
C LEU A 35 -10.98 -23.57 -4.71
N ALA A 36 -10.02 -23.00 -3.98
CA ALA A 36 -9.68 -21.58 -4.08
C ALA A 36 -9.18 -21.22 -5.50
N LEU A 37 -8.29 -22.03 -6.08
CA LEU A 37 -7.82 -21.86 -7.46
C LEU A 37 -8.98 -21.95 -8.45
N TYR A 38 -9.87 -22.93 -8.31
CA TYR A 38 -11.05 -23.06 -9.15
C TYR A 38 -11.98 -21.84 -9.03
N LEU A 39 -12.21 -21.36 -7.80
CA LEU A 39 -13.02 -20.15 -7.57
C LEU A 39 -12.41 -18.91 -8.25
N VAL A 40 -11.10 -18.72 -8.17
CA VAL A 40 -10.41 -17.60 -8.82
C VAL A 40 -10.47 -17.75 -10.35
N LEU A 41 -10.36 -18.98 -10.88
CA LEU A 41 -10.49 -19.23 -12.33
C LEU A 41 -11.89 -18.84 -12.84
N CYS A 42 -12.94 -19.21 -12.11
CA CYS A 42 -14.32 -18.89 -12.47
C CYS A 42 -14.69 -17.43 -12.19
N MET A 43 -14.12 -16.85 -11.12
CA MET A 43 -14.45 -15.53 -10.61
C MET A 43 -13.15 -14.79 -10.22
N PRO A 44 -12.41 -14.23 -11.20
CA PRO A 44 -11.12 -13.57 -10.92
C PRO A 44 -11.24 -12.36 -9.99
N GLU A 45 -12.43 -11.83 -9.77
CA GLU A 45 -12.74 -10.84 -8.72
C GLU A 45 -12.36 -11.34 -7.31
N VAL A 46 -12.53 -12.65 -7.05
CA VAL A 46 -12.10 -13.29 -5.80
C VAL A 46 -10.59 -13.26 -5.65
N GLY A 47 -9.85 -13.41 -6.77
CA GLY A 47 -8.39 -13.29 -6.79
C GLY A 47 -7.92 -11.90 -6.35
N VAL A 48 -8.55 -10.85 -6.84
CA VAL A 48 -8.25 -9.46 -6.41
C VAL A 48 -8.49 -9.27 -4.91
N ILE A 49 -9.62 -9.78 -4.39
CA ILE A 49 -9.94 -9.71 -2.96
C ILE A 49 -8.91 -10.48 -2.13
N ALA A 50 -8.53 -11.67 -2.60
CA ALA A 50 -7.52 -12.50 -1.93
C ALA A 50 -6.15 -11.81 -1.89
N VAL A 51 -5.72 -11.17 -2.99
CA VAL A 51 -4.46 -10.39 -3.04
C VAL A 51 -4.52 -9.20 -2.09
N LEU A 52 -5.62 -8.43 -2.06
CA LEU A 52 -5.81 -7.29 -1.14
C LEU A 52 -5.70 -7.71 0.33
N PHE A 53 -6.28 -8.85 0.69
CA PHE A 53 -6.22 -9.38 2.05
C PHE A 53 -4.84 -9.96 2.37
N ALA A 54 -4.24 -10.70 1.44
CA ALA A 54 -2.99 -11.42 1.66
C ALA A 54 -1.73 -10.53 1.59
N ALA A 55 -1.84 -9.36 0.97
CA ALA A 55 -0.70 -8.48 0.68
C ALA A 55 0.25 -8.23 1.90
N PRO A 56 -0.22 -7.95 3.12
CA PRO A 56 0.69 -7.75 4.24
C PRO A 56 1.25 -9.06 4.84
N PHE A 57 0.58 -10.20 4.65
CA PHE A 57 0.90 -11.45 5.36
C PHE A 57 1.82 -12.39 4.59
N LEU A 58 1.71 -12.41 3.26
CA LEU A 58 2.38 -13.42 2.45
C LEU A 58 3.72 -12.94 1.88
N PRO A 59 4.67 -13.87 1.67
CA PRO A 59 5.92 -13.57 0.96
C PRO A 59 5.67 -13.08 -0.47
N THR A 60 6.59 -12.24 -0.98
CA THR A 60 6.51 -11.63 -2.30
C THR A 60 6.27 -12.65 -3.43
N LEU A 61 6.93 -13.81 -3.40
CA LEU A 61 6.78 -14.84 -4.42
C LEU A 61 5.32 -15.35 -4.51
N LEU A 62 4.68 -15.60 -3.38
CA LEU A 62 3.28 -16.06 -3.36
C LEU A 62 2.35 -14.95 -3.86
N LEU A 63 2.61 -13.69 -3.54
CA LEU A 63 1.84 -12.56 -4.06
C LEU A 63 1.98 -12.42 -5.57
N VAL A 64 3.18 -12.59 -6.13
CA VAL A 64 3.41 -12.64 -7.59
C VAL A 64 2.61 -13.77 -8.23
N CYS A 65 2.64 -14.98 -7.64
CA CYS A 65 1.85 -16.11 -8.13
C CYS A 65 0.35 -15.81 -8.09
N MET A 66 -0.17 -15.20 -7.02
CA MET A 66 -1.58 -14.86 -6.88
C MET A 66 -2.01 -13.80 -7.90
N VAL A 67 -1.23 -12.75 -8.09
CA VAL A 67 -1.50 -11.70 -9.09
C VAL A 67 -1.45 -12.30 -10.50
N GLY A 68 -0.40 -13.08 -10.81
CA GLY A 68 -0.23 -13.75 -12.10
C GLY A 68 -1.38 -14.72 -12.41
N TYR A 69 -1.77 -15.55 -11.45
CA TYR A 69 -2.90 -16.46 -11.61
C TYR A 69 -4.24 -15.73 -11.81
N THR A 70 -4.46 -14.66 -11.04
CA THR A 70 -5.66 -13.82 -11.23
C THR A 70 -5.68 -13.18 -12.62
N PHE A 71 -4.52 -12.76 -13.13
CA PHE A 71 -4.41 -12.21 -14.47
C PHE A 71 -4.70 -13.25 -15.56
N ILE A 72 -4.14 -14.46 -15.44
CA ILE A 72 -4.43 -15.56 -16.37
C ILE A 72 -5.93 -15.89 -16.35
N SER A 73 -6.56 -15.95 -15.18
CA SER A 73 -7.99 -16.18 -15.02
C SER A 73 -8.83 -15.06 -15.67
N TYR A 74 -8.36 -13.81 -15.57
CA TYR A 74 -9.01 -12.69 -16.24
C TYR A 74 -8.87 -12.75 -17.76
N LEU A 75 -7.69 -13.08 -18.29
CA LEU A 75 -7.50 -13.30 -19.73
C LEU A 75 -8.42 -14.41 -20.25
N PHE A 76 -8.55 -15.51 -19.53
CA PHE A 76 -9.49 -16.57 -19.87
C PHE A 76 -10.93 -16.06 -19.94
N LYS A 77 -11.35 -15.23 -18.98
CA LYS A 77 -12.68 -14.59 -18.97
C LYS A 77 -12.91 -13.67 -20.18
N ILE A 78 -11.86 -12.97 -20.64
CA ILE A 78 -11.91 -12.16 -21.86
C ILE A 78 -12.04 -13.07 -23.11
N MET A 79 -11.22 -14.12 -23.19
CA MET A 79 -11.24 -15.06 -24.34
C MET A 79 -12.60 -15.75 -24.53
N VAL A 80 -13.29 -16.05 -23.44
CA VAL A 80 -14.65 -16.63 -23.45
C VAL A 80 -15.74 -15.57 -23.74
N GLY A 81 -15.36 -14.30 -23.93
CA GLY A 81 -16.29 -13.20 -24.23
C GLY A 81 -17.12 -12.72 -23.05
N SER A 82 -16.81 -13.15 -21.83
CA SER A 82 -17.56 -12.77 -20.63
C SER A 82 -17.07 -11.49 -19.96
N SER A 83 -16.00 -10.88 -20.47
CA SER A 83 -15.47 -9.59 -20.01
C SER A 83 -14.83 -8.80 -21.15
N VAL A 84 -14.82 -7.47 -21.02
CA VAL A 84 -14.20 -6.53 -21.97
C VAL A 84 -13.19 -5.69 -21.24
N LEU A 85 -12.04 -5.44 -21.85
CA LEU A 85 -11.03 -4.55 -21.31
C LEU A 85 -11.54 -3.10 -21.35
N GLN A 86 -11.44 -2.39 -20.26
CA GLN A 86 -11.79 -0.98 -20.17
C GLN A 86 -10.52 -0.16 -19.91
N PHE A 87 -10.37 0.92 -20.65
CA PHE A 87 -9.25 1.84 -20.52
C PHE A 87 -9.70 3.24 -20.10
N GLN A 88 -8.93 3.86 -19.22
CA GLN A 88 -9.07 5.25 -18.80
C GLN A 88 -7.79 6.02 -19.12
N THR A 89 -7.82 7.34 -19.05
CA THR A 89 -6.64 8.18 -19.33
C THR A 89 -5.44 7.82 -18.43
N ILE A 90 -5.68 7.51 -17.17
CA ILE A 90 -4.61 7.14 -16.22
C ILE A 90 -3.89 5.85 -16.63
N ASP A 91 -4.60 4.91 -17.27
CA ASP A 91 -4.05 3.62 -17.69
C ASP A 91 -2.92 3.80 -18.72
N ILE A 92 -3.06 4.81 -19.60
CA ILE A 92 -2.04 5.13 -20.61
C ILE A 92 -0.73 5.54 -19.91
N PHE A 93 -0.81 6.41 -18.90
CA PHE A 93 0.38 6.86 -18.17
C PHE A 93 1.01 5.74 -17.35
N ILE A 94 0.20 4.82 -16.79
CA ILE A 94 0.70 3.64 -16.10
C ILE A 94 1.37 2.68 -17.06
N CYS A 95 0.82 2.46 -18.27
CA CYS A 95 1.47 1.66 -19.30
C CYS A 95 2.79 2.28 -19.76
N LEU A 96 2.84 3.60 -19.94
CA LEU A 96 4.07 4.30 -20.30
C LEU A 96 5.13 4.19 -19.17
N PHE A 97 4.71 4.33 -17.91
CA PHE A 97 5.59 4.17 -16.76
C PHE A 97 6.13 2.73 -16.67
N ALA A 98 5.26 1.72 -16.83
CA ALA A 98 5.66 0.32 -16.83
C ALA A 98 6.59 -0.01 -18.02
N GLY A 99 6.30 0.55 -19.21
CA GLY A 99 7.13 0.41 -20.41
C GLY A 99 8.52 1.02 -20.21
N LEU A 100 8.59 2.24 -19.66
CA LEU A 100 9.85 2.88 -19.33
C LEU A 100 10.64 2.11 -18.27
N TYR A 101 9.95 1.55 -17.27
CA TYR A 101 10.57 0.68 -16.26
C TYR A 101 11.15 -0.60 -16.89
N ALA A 102 10.44 -1.22 -17.84
CA ALA A 102 10.91 -2.39 -18.58
C ALA A 102 12.14 -2.04 -19.48
N ILE A 103 12.13 -0.87 -20.15
CA ILE A 103 13.28 -0.37 -20.93
C ILE A 103 14.47 -0.16 -19.99
N GLY A 104 14.25 0.45 -18.80
CA GLY A 104 15.29 0.64 -17.80
C GLY A 104 15.96 -0.65 -17.35
N CYS A 105 15.28 -1.80 -17.38
CA CYS A 105 15.89 -3.11 -17.13
C CYS A 105 16.88 -3.50 -18.24
N ILE A 106 16.51 -3.27 -19.51
CA ILE A 106 17.35 -3.63 -20.66
C ILE A 106 18.58 -2.72 -20.76
N THR A 107 18.40 -1.44 -20.43
CA THR A 107 19.47 -0.42 -20.47
C THR A 107 20.26 -0.32 -19.16
N SER A 108 19.97 -1.19 -18.20
CA SER A 108 20.58 -1.20 -16.88
C SER A 108 22.09 -1.44 -16.92
N ILE A 109 22.79 -0.88 -15.96
CA ILE A 109 24.23 -1.14 -15.72
C ILE A 109 24.51 -2.62 -15.37
N ASP A 110 23.51 -3.34 -14.81
CA ASP A 110 23.55 -4.79 -14.54
C ASP A 110 22.17 -5.40 -14.79
N VAL A 111 21.98 -5.90 -16.00
CA VAL A 111 20.69 -6.51 -16.44
C VAL A 111 20.32 -7.72 -15.60
N SER A 112 21.31 -8.53 -15.18
CA SER A 112 21.05 -9.74 -14.39
C SER A 112 20.43 -9.40 -13.04
N ARG A 113 20.90 -8.34 -12.37
CA ARG A 113 20.33 -7.86 -11.10
C ARG A 113 19.02 -7.11 -11.28
N SER A 114 18.81 -6.47 -12.43
CA SER A 114 17.58 -5.75 -12.75
C SER A 114 16.40 -6.65 -13.07
N LEU A 115 16.62 -7.80 -13.65
CA LEU A 115 15.57 -8.61 -14.28
C LEU A 115 14.50 -9.06 -13.28
N LEU A 116 14.89 -9.72 -12.20
CA LEU A 116 13.92 -10.23 -11.22
C LEU A 116 13.14 -9.12 -10.50
N PRO A 117 13.78 -8.07 -9.94
CA PRO A 117 13.07 -6.93 -9.40
C PRO A 117 12.09 -6.29 -10.38
N THR A 118 12.51 -6.09 -11.64
CA THR A 118 11.66 -5.50 -12.67
C THR A 118 10.44 -6.35 -12.96
N LEU A 119 10.58 -7.67 -13.07
CA LEU A 119 9.44 -8.57 -13.28
C LEU A 119 8.44 -8.52 -12.13
N VAL A 120 8.93 -8.46 -10.88
CA VAL A 120 8.06 -8.31 -9.70
C VAL A 120 7.32 -6.99 -9.74
N PHE A 121 8.00 -5.88 -10.03
CA PHE A 121 7.37 -4.55 -10.14
C PHE A 121 6.30 -4.52 -11.24
N LEU A 122 6.61 -5.02 -12.44
CA LEU A 122 5.65 -5.07 -13.55
C LEU A 122 4.43 -5.95 -13.21
N CYS A 123 4.65 -7.09 -12.54
CA CYS A 123 3.58 -7.94 -12.06
C CYS A 123 2.68 -7.19 -11.06
N PHE A 124 3.27 -6.41 -10.15
CA PHE A 124 2.48 -5.67 -9.16
C PHE A 124 1.79 -4.43 -9.75
N ILE A 125 2.38 -3.75 -10.73
CA ILE A 125 1.70 -2.71 -11.50
C ILE A 125 0.46 -3.29 -12.22
N LEU A 126 0.55 -4.54 -12.70
CA LEU A 126 -0.58 -5.24 -13.33
C LEU A 126 -1.79 -5.36 -12.39
N SER A 127 -1.58 -5.40 -11.06
CA SER A 127 -2.66 -5.46 -10.08
C SER A 127 -3.61 -4.26 -10.15
N PHE A 128 -3.12 -3.06 -10.53
CA PHE A 128 -3.95 -1.89 -10.81
C PHE A 128 -4.99 -2.22 -11.91
N PHE A 129 -4.55 -2.78 -13.04
CA PHE A 129 -5.43 -3.13 -14.15
C PHE A 129 -6.44 -4.22 -13.77
N LEU A 130 -6.03 -5.18 -12.93
CA LEU A 130 -6.94 -6.20 -12.39
C LEU A 130 -8.04 -5.57 -11.54
N VAL A 131 -7.70 -4.66 -10.63
CA VAL A 131 -8.69 -3.95 -9.81
C VAL A 131 -9.66 -3.16 -10.70
N VAL A 132 -9.13 -2.33 -11.61
CA VAL A 132 -9.97 -1.48 -12.48
C VAL A 132 -10.90 -2.31 -13.36
N ASN A 133 -10.44 -3.45 -13.89
CA ASN A 133 -11.20 -4.25 -14.83
C ASN A 133 -12.09 -5.32 -14.21
N LEU A 134 -11.85 -5.74 -12.98
CA LEU A 134 -12.63 -6.77 -12.29
C LEU A 134 -13.62 -6.19 -11.26
N ILE A 135 -13.24 -5.10 -10.59
CA ILE A 135 -14.11 -4.47 -9.57
C ILE A 135 -15.04 -3.46 -10.26
N ARG A 136 -16.11 -3.96 -10.90
CA ARG A 136 -17.01 -3.17 -11.73
C ARG A 136 -18.33 -2.78 -11.09
N ASP A 137 -18.67 -3.40 -9.99
CA ASP A 137 -19.90 -3.14 -9.24
C ASP A 137 -19.61 -2.87 -7.77
N GLU A 138 -20.60 -2.28 -7.10
CA GLU A 138 -20.48 -1.88 -5.70
C GLU A 138 -20.29 -3.06 -4.75
N LYS A 139 -20.85 -4.22 -5.05
CA LYS A 139 -20.76 -5.41 -4.21
C LYS A 139 -19.31 -5.91 -4.14
N TRP A 140 -18.65 -6.02 -5.29
CA TRP A 140 -17.24 -6.40 -5.36
C TRP A 140 -16.33 -5.31 -4.80
N PHE A 141 -16.66 -4.04 -5.06
CA PHE A 141 -15.92 -2.91 -4.49
C PHE A 141 -15.94 -2.91 -2.96
N ARG A 142 -17.12 -3.11 -2.36
CA ARG A 142 -17.25 -3.22 -0.89
C ARG A 142 -16.44 -4.39 -0.34
N ARG A 143 -16.51 -5.56 -0.97
CA ARG A 143 -15.72 -6.75 -0.56
C ARG A 143 -14.22 -6.49 -0.62
N ALA A 144 -13.74 -5.87 -1.73
CA ALA A 144 -12.34 -5.50 -1.91
C ALA A 144 -11.89 -4.51 -0.83
N LEU A 145 -12.71 -3.49 -0.57
CA LEU A 145 -12.43 -2.51 0.47
C LEU A 145 -12.37 -3.15 1.87
N PHE A 146 -13.33 -4.02 2.21
CA PHE A 146 -13.31 -4.72 3.49
C PHE A 146 -12.15 -5.70 3.63
N ALA A 147 -11.70 -6.34 2.55
CA ALA A 147 -10.52 -7.19 2.57
C ALA A 147 -9.25 -6.38 2.90
N LEU A 148 -9.04 -5.25 2.23
CA LEU A 148 -7.92 -4.34 2.49
C LEU A 148 -7.94 -3.84 3.94
N LEU A 149 -9.07 -3.28 4.38
CA LEU A 149 -9.18 -2.69 5.72
C LEU A 149 -9.15 -3.75 6.83
N GLY A 150 -9.73 -4.93 6.59
CA GLY A 150 -9.68 -6.06 7.51
C GLY A 150 -8.26 -6.56 7.74
N ALA A 151 -7.47 -6.69 6.67
CA ALA A 151 -6.05 -7.03 6.76
C ALA A 151 -5.27 -5.97 7.56
N ALA A 152 -5.53 -4.68 7.31
CA ALA A 152 -4.88 -3.60 8.05
C ALA A 152 -5.21 -3.63 9.55
N VAL A 153 -6.44 -3.95 9.92
CA VAL A 153 -6.84 -4.09 11.34
C VAL A 153 -6.14 -5.28 12.00
N ILE A 154 -6.02 -6.42 11.30
CA ILE A 154 -5.32 -7.60 11.82
C ILE A 154 -3.84 -7.29 12.04
N GLU A 155 -3.17 -6.64 11.07
CA GLU A 155 -1.79 -6.18 11.19
C GLU A 155 -1.60 -5.23 12.37
N ALA A 156 -2.48 -4.24 12.48
CA ALA A 156 -2.41 -3.27 13.56
C ALA A 156 -2.68 -3.90 14.93
N ALA A 157 -3.66 -4.80 15.02
CA ALA A 157 -3.97 -5.50 16.27
C ALA A 157 -2.80 -6.38 16.73
N TYR A 158 -2.16 -7.10 15.79
CA TYR A 158 -0.96 -7.86 16.08
C TYR A 158 0.20 -6.96 16.50
N GLY A 159 0.38 -5.81 15.82
CA GLY A 159 1.37 -4.81 16.21
C GLY A 159 1.13 -4.24 17.62
N VAL A 160 -0.11 -3.91 17.98
CA VAL A 160 -0.46 -3.49 19.34
C VAL A 160 -0.18 -4.62 20.36
N PHE A 161 -0.56 -5.86 20.04
CA PHE A 161 -0.23 -7.01 20.87
C PHE A 161 1.29 -7.16 21.06
N GLN A 162 2.08 -7.01 19.99
CA GLN A 162 3.54 -7.08 20.03
C GLN A 162 4.15 -6.03 20.98
N ASN A 163 3.57 -4.83 21.04
CA ASN A 163 4.05 -3.77 21.91
C ASN A 163 3.98 -4.13 23.41
N TYR A 164 2.96 -4.90 23.81
CA TYR A 164 2.73 -5.24 25.23
C TYR A 164 3.24 -6.64 25.61
N PHE A 165 3.25 -7.59 24.68
CA PHE A 165 3.49 -9.00 24.96
C PHE A 165 4.54 -9.65 24.06
N GLY A 166 4.99 -8.97 23.01
CA GLY A 166 5.90 -9.50 22.02
C GLY A 166 7.33 -8.97 22.15
N GLN A 167 8.18 -9.42 21.23
CA GLN A 167 9.52 -8.89 21.05
C GLN A 167 9.48 -7.69 20.10
N LEU A 168 10.09 -6.59 20.53
CA LEU A 168 10.20 -5.36 19.75
C LEU A 168 11.50 -5.38 18.92
N ALA A 169 11.46 -4.76 17.74
CA ALA A 169 12.65 -4.58 16.93
C ALA A 169 13.52 -3.45 17.46
N THR A 170 14.78 -3.76 17.77
CA THR A 170 15.78 -2.81 18.26
C THR A 170 16.74 -2.33 17.16
N THR A 171 16.81 -3.03 16.04
CA THR A 171 17.74 -2.78 14.92
C THR A 171 17.54 -1.45 14.20
N TRP A 172 16.37 -0.83 14.35
CA TRP A 172 15.97 0.41 13.67
C TRP A 172 15.94 1.64 14.60
N GLN A 173 16.65 1.58 15.72
CA GLN A 173 16.59 2.58 16.77
C GLN A 173 17.97 3.23 17.00
N ASP A 174 17.99 4.55 17.13
CA ASP A 174 19.13 5.29 17.69
C ASP A 174 19.03 5.25 19.21
N THR A 175 19.68 4.27 19.82
CA THR A 175 19.68 4.04 21.28
C THR A 175 20.37 5.16 22.06
N LYS A 176 21.25 5.95 21.43
CA LYS A 176 21.93 7.07 22.09
C LYS A 176 21.04 8.29 22.23
N MET A 177 20.15 8.53 21.25
CA MET A 177 19.28 9.70 21.23
C MET A 177 17.89 9.43 21.83
N PHE A 178 17.46 8.16 21.86
CA PHE A 178 16.12 7.75 22.29
C PHE A 178 16.21 6.56 23.26
N GLU A 179 16.84 6.79 24.41
CA GLU A 179 17.02 5.79 25.48
C GLU A 179 15.66 5.30 26.04
N ASP A 180 14.64 6.17 26.02
CA ASP A 180 13.30 5.90 26.53
C ASP A 180 12.45 4.98 25.63
N ILE A 181 12.91 4.69 24.41
CA ILE A 181 12.19 3.81 23.47
C ILE A 181 12.80 2.41 23.56
N SER A 182 12.08 1.47 24.19
CA SER A 182 12.53 0.07 24.35
C SER A 182 12.59 -0.74 23.07
N GLY A 183 11.98 -0.24 21.98
CA GLY A 183 11.92 -0.88 20.66
C GLY A 183 10.75 -0.38 19.83
N ARG A 184 10.62 -0.90 18.60
CA ARG A 184 9.62 -0.49 17.62
C ARG A 184 8.81 -1.69 17.15
N VAL A 185 7.51 -1.48 16.93
CA VAL A 185 6.59 -2.52 16.44
C VAL A 185 6.77 -2.72 14.94
N VAL A 186 6.81 -3.96 14.51
CA VAL A 186 7.02 -4.33 13.10
C VAL A 186 5.91 -5.20 12.52
N SER A 187 5.11 -5.85 13.37
CA SER A 187 4.10 -6.84 13.00
C SER A 187 4.65 -7.93 12.06
N THR A 188 3.93 -8.35 11.04
CA THR A 188 4.40 -9.32 10.04
C THR A 188 5.23 -8.67 8.91
N LEU A 189 5.32 -7.34 8.88
CA LEU A 189 6.03 -6.59 7.84
C LEU A 189 7.53 -6.39 8.13
N GLU A 190 8.02 -6.85 9.29
CA GLU A 190 9.44 -6.94 9.68
C GLU A 190 10.20 -5.60 9.78
N ASN A 191 9.57 -4.50 9.39
CA ASN A 191 10.13 -3.15 9.44
C ASN A 191 9.08 -2.15 9.94
N PRO A 192 9.37 -1.33 10.97
CA PRO A 192 8.40 -0.41 11.54
C PRO A 192 7.95 0.70 10.57
N ASN A 193 8.81 1.14 9.65
CA ASN A 193 8.41 2.14 8.66
C ASN A 193 7.45 1.52 7.63
N VAL A 194 7.74 0.29 7.18
CA VAL A 194 6.89 -0.48 6.25
C VAL A 194 5.50 -0.74 6.84
N LEU A 195 5.43 -1.11 8.12
CA LEU A 195 4.14 -1.27 8.82
C LEU A 195 3.38 0.05 8.86
N ALA A 196 4.07 1.15 9.20
CA ALA A 196 3.45 2.47 9.22
C ALA A 196 2.95 2.90 7.83
N GLU A 197 3.74 2.69 6.77
CA GLU A 197 3.38 2.97 5.36
C GLU A 197 2.09 2.26 4.95
N TYR A 198 2.00 0.98 5.28
CA TYR A 198 0.82 0.18 5.00
C TYR A 198 -0.43 0.71 5.74
N LEU A 199 -0.31 0.99 7.03
CA LEU A 199 -1.43 1.44 7.85
C LEU A 199 -1.94 2.82 7.46
N ILE A 200 -1.04 3.79 7.19
CA ILE A 200 -1.44 5.15 6.82
C ILE A 200 -2.11 5.24 5.45
N MET A 201 -1.90 4.26 4.55
CA MET A 201 -2.66 4.14 3.31
C MET A 201 -4.13 3.78 3.57
N CYS A 202 -4.42 3.00 4.61
CA CYS A 202 -5.76 2.50 4.92
C CYS A 202 -6.56 3.42 5.84
N MET A 203 -5.90 4.14 6.76
CA MET A 203 -6.55 4.92 7.81
C MET A 203 -7.48 6.04 7.30
N PRO A 204 -7.14 6.84 6.26
CA PRO A 204 -8.05 7.86 5.76
C PRO A 204 -9.35 7.28 5.21
N VAL A 205 -9.31 6.06 4.65
CA VAL A 205 -10.52 5.36 4.19
C VAL A 205 -11.38 4.92 5.38
N MET A 206 -10.78 4.40 6.45
CA MET A 206 -11.49 4.04 7.70
C MET A 206 -12.18 5.28 8.29
N PHE A 207 -11.50 6.42 8.28
CA PHE A 207 -12.09 7.68 8.75
C PHE A 207 -13.25 8.16 7.85
N ALA A 208 -13.13 8.02 6.53
CA ALA A 208 -14.23 8.32 5.62
C ALA A 208 -15.47 7.44 5.89
N LEU A 209 -15.28 6.16 6.20
CA LEU A 209 -16.35 5.26 6.63
C LEU A 209 -16.95 5.67 7.97
N PHE A 210 -16.14 6.12 8.93
CA PHE A 210 -16.62 6.72 10.18
C PHE A 210 -17.49 7.95 9.92
N TRP A 211 -17.05 8.83 9.02
CA TRP A 211 -17.81 10.02 8.65
C TRP A 211 -19.17 9.68 8.04
N MET A 212 -19.22 8.64 7.21
CA MET A 212 -20.46 8.14 6.58
C MET A 212 -21.36 7.38 7.53
N GLY A 213 -20.85 6.90 8.65
CA GLY A 213 -21.56 6.05 9.62
C GLY A 213 -22.82 6.73 10.17
N LYS A 214 -23.95 6.04 10.05
CA LYS A 214 -25.24 6.50 10.57
C LYS A 214 -25.44 6.02 12.02
N GLY A 215 -25.85 6.95 12.89
CA GLY A 215 -26.09 6.68 14.30
C GLY A 215 -24.81 6.31 15.08
N VAL A 216 -24.96 6.12 16.39
CA VAL A 216 -23.81 5.84 17.29
C VAL A 216 -23.14 4.51 16.94
N ARG A 217 -23.94 3.45 16.71
CA ARG A 217 -23.40 2.12 16.39
C ARG A 217 -22.52 2.12 15.12
N GLY A 218 -23.00 2.73 14.04
CA GLY A 218 -22.26 2.79 12.78
C GLY A 218 -20.93 3.56 12.92
N LYS A 219 -20.93 4.64 13.72
CA LYS A 219 -19.70 5.39 14.02
C LYS A 219 -18.73 4.59 14.90
N VAL A 220 -19.21 3.91 15.92
CA VAL A 220 -18.37 3.08 16.79
C VAL A 220 -17.70 1.95 16.02
N TYR A 221 -18.44 1.23 15.16
CA TYR A 221 -17.86 0.16 14.34
C TYR A 221 -16.78 0.65 13.38
N ALA A 222 -16.87 1.88 12.88
CA ALA A 222 -15.84 2.45 12.02
C ALA A 222 -14.69 3.12 12.80
N ALA A 223 -14.94 3.62 14.03
CA ALA A 223 -13.93 4.23 14.87
C ALA A 223 -12.93 3.22 15.45
N ILE A 224 -13.40 2.04 15.89
CA ILE A 224 -12.55 1.02 16.51
C ILE A 224 -11.38 0.60 15.61
N PRO A 225 -11.59 0.20 14.34
CA PRO A 225 -10.51 -0.10 13.40
C PRO A 225 -9.51 1.05 13.24
N PHE A 226 -10.00 2.27 13.11
CA PHE A 226 -9.15 3.45 12.99
C PHE A 226 -8.27 3.66 14.23
N LEU A 227 -8.84 3.54 15.43
CA LEU A 227 -8.12 3.72 16.69
C LEU A 227 -7.06 2.64 16.92
N ILE A 228 -7.34 1.38 16.56
CA ILE A 228 -6.36 0.29 16.63
C ILE A 228 -5.18 0.58 15.70
N CYS A 229 -5.46 1.00 14.45
CA CYS A 229 -4.41 1.39 13.50
C CYS A 229 -3.62 2.61 14.00
N ALA A 230 -4.29 3.62 14.58
CA ALA A 230 -3.64 4.81 15.11
C ALA A 230 -2.69 4.47 16.27
N ALA A 231 -3.11 3.62 17.21
CA ALA A 231 -2.25 3.15 18.29
C ALA A 231 -1.02 2.40 17.74
N CYS A 232 -1.22 1.51 16.77
CA CYS A 232 -0.13 0.78 16.14
C CYS A 232 0.85 1.72 15.43
N VAL A 233 0.37 2.71 14.65
CA VAL A 233 1.23 3.71 13.98
C VAL A 233 2.05 4.52 14.98
N ILE A 234 1.50 4.86 16.16
CA ILE A 234 2.27 5.51 17.22
C ILE A 234 3.41 4.59 17.66
N PHE A 235 3.15 3.31 17.93
CA PHE A 235 4.16 2.35 18.40
C PHE A 235 5.20 1.98 17.34
N THR A 236 4.98 2.31 16.07
CA THR A 236 6.04 2.20 15.03
C THR A 236 7.12 3.26 15.17
N TRP A 237 6.87 4.37 15.87
CA TRP A 237 7.76 5.53 16.01
C TRP A 237 8.23 6.10 14.65
N SER A 238 7.45 5.94 13.59
CA SER A 238 7.77 6.43 12.24
C SER A 238 7.34 7.89 12.07
N ARG A 239 8.30 8.82 12.20
CA ARG A 239 8.06 10.29 12.08
C ARG A 239 7.46 10.68 10.73
N GLY A 240 7.97 10.07 9.63
CA GLY A 240 7.47 10.31 8.28
C GLY A 240 6.01 9.89 8.13
N ALA A 241 5.63 8.74 8.71
CA ALA A 241 4.26 8.25 8.70
C ALA A 241 3.32 9.17 9.50
N TRP A 242 3.76 9.66 10.66
CA TRP A 242 2.97 10.61 11.45
C TRP A 242 2.68 11.89 10.67
N LEU A 243 3.71 12.49 10.03
CA LEU A 243 3.52 13.69 9.20
C LEU A 243 2.63 13.42 7.99
N GLY A 244 2.84 12.28 7.30
CA GLY A 244 2.02 11.87 6.16
C GLY A 244 0.56 11.70 6.55
N LEU A 245 0.28 11.01 7.67
CA LEU A 245 -1.07 10.81 8.17
C LEU A 245 -1.72 12.13 8.60
N ILE A 246 -1.02 12.98 9.34
CA ILE A 246 -1.55 14.29 9.79
C ILE A 246 -1.97 15.12 8.57
N LEU A 247 -1.10 15.25 7.56
CA LEU A 247 -1.44 16.01 6.35
C LEU A 247 -2.59 15.38 5.59
N ALA A 248 -2.60 14.04 5.44
CA ALA A 248 -3.68 13.34 4.76
C ALA A 248 -5.03 13.53 5.47
N MET A 249 -5.05 13.43 6.80
CA MET A 249 -6.26 13.66 7.60
C MET A 249 -6.71 15.12 7.53
N PHE A 250 -5.77 16.06 7.52
CA PHE A 250 -6.06 17.48 7.29
C PHE A 250 -6.77 17.69 5.95
N LEU A 251 -6.20 17.19 4.86
CA LEU A 251 -6.80 17.33 3.53
C LEU A 251 -8.16 16.61 3.45
N LEU A 252 -8.28 15.41 4.02
CA LEU A 252 -9.53 14.67 4.05
C LEU A 252 -10.65 15.48 4.75
N LEU A 253 -10.38 16.03 5.92
CA LEU A 253 -11.34 16.84 6.66
C LEU A 253 -11.77 18.07 5.86
N LEU A 254 -10.87 18.76 5.14
CA LEU A 254 -11.21 19.87 4.24
C LEU A 254 -12.16 19.43 3.12
N MET A 255 -11.95 18.22 2.57
CA MET A 255 -12.79 17.65 1.51
C MET A 255 -14.17 17.22 2.03
N LEU A 256 -14.24 16.69 3.26
CA LEU A 256 -15.47 16.18 3.86
C LEU A 256 -16.49 17.27 4.16
N SER A 257 -16.07 18.41 4.70
CA SER A 257 -16.97 19.51 5.04
C SER A 257 -16.22 20.82 5.29
N ARG A 258 -16.78 21.93 4.81
CA ARG A 258 -16.28 23.26 5.19
C ARG A 258 -16.39 23.55 6.69
N LYS A 259 -17.35 22.93 7.37
CA LYS A 259 -17.50 23.01 8.84
C LYS A 259 -16.32 22.35 9.57
N SER A 260 -15.55 21.51 8.91
CA SER A 260 -14.34 20.91 9.49
C SER A 260 -13.25 21.92 9.82
N LEU A 261 -13.31 23.14 9.26
CA LEU A 261 -12.44 24.24 9.70
C LEU A 261 -12.55 24.51 11.22
N VAL A 262 -13.73 24.27 11.80
CA VAL A 262 -13.92 24.36 13.25
C VAL A 262 -13.05 23.32 14.00
N PHE A 263 -12.93 22.11 13.48
CA PHE A 263 -12.07 21.09 14.08
C PHE A 263 -10.58 21.49 14.05
N TYR A 264 -10.14 22.22 13.02
CA TYR A 264 -8.76 22.75 12.98
C TYR A 264 -8.56 23.86 14.00
N LEU A 265 -9.50 24.77 14.10
CA LEU A 265 -9.44 25.82 15.12
C LEU A 265 -9.41 25.18 16.53
N VAL A 266 -10.33 24.24 16.80
CA VAL A 266 -10.32 23.48 18.07
C VAL A 266 -8.99 22.75 18.26
N GLY A 267 -8.47 22.09 17.22
CA GLY A 267 -7.16 21.40 17.27
C GLY A 267 -6.00 22.35 17.56
N ILE A 268 -5.95 23.53 16.96
CA ILE A 268 -4.95 24.57 17.21
C ILE A 268 -5.06 25.07 18.67
N PHE A 269 -6.28 25.38 19.14
CA PHE A 269 -6.48 25.82 20.52
C PHE A 269 -6.24 24.71 21.55
N ALA A 270 -6.51 23.46 21.21
CA ALA A 270 -6.27 22.31 22.08
C ALA A 270 -4.81 21.83 22.05
N SER A 271 -4.02 22.21 21.05
CA SER A 271 -2.64 21.70 20.87
C SER A 271 -1.71 22.03 22.07
N PRO A 272 -1.74 23.19 22.72
CA PRO A 272 -0.92 23.44 23.90
C PRO A 272 -1.27 22.48 25.04
N PHE A 273 -2.56 22.21 25.27
CA PHE A 273 -3.00 21.28 26.31
C PHE A 273 -2.65 19.83 25.95
N ALA A 274 -2.77 19.45 24.68
CA ALA A 274 -2.35 18.13 24.21
C ALA A 274 -0.84 17.91 24.40
N ILE A 275 -0.02 18.93 24.15
CA ILE A 275 1.42 18.89 24.37
C ILE A 275 1.75 18.71 25.87
N MET A 276 1.01 19.37 26.77
CA MET A 276 1.24 19.25 28.25
C MET A 276 0.93 17.85 28.79
N VAL A 277 0.01 17.11 28.14
CA VAL A 277 -0.40 15.76 28.57
C VAL A 277 0.33 14.66 27.77
N MET A 278 1.03 15.04 26.70
CA MET A 278 1.75 14.09 25.84
C MET A 278 2.93 13.47 26.57
N PRO A 279 3.12 12.14 26.52
CA PRO A 279 4.32 11.50 27.05
C PRO A 279 5.60 12.11 26.48
N GLU A 280 6.61 12.33 27.33
CA GLU A 280 7.86 13.01 26.95
C GLU A 280 8.57 12.34 25.77
N ASN A 281 8.57 11.01 25.71
CA ASN A 281 9.17 10.25 24.60
C ASN A 281 8.50 10.56 23.25
N ILE A 282 7.17 10.70 23.20
CA ILE A 282 6.44 11.07 21.97
C ILE A 282 6.78 12.51 21.57
N LEU A 283 6.77 13.42 22.54
CA LEU A 283 7.11 14.83 22.32
C LEU A 283 8.55 14.97 21.82
N HIS A 284 9.51 14.31 22.48
CA HIS A 284 10.92 14.31 22.08
C HIS A 284 11.10 13.74 20.65
N ARG A 285 10.40 12.66 20.33
CA ARG A 285 10.43 12.07 18.98
C ARG A 285 9.84 13.00 17.93
N PHE A 286 8.79 13.74 18.26
CA PHE A 286 8.16 14.70 17.36
C PHE A 286 9.05 15.94 17.13
N THR A 287 9.63 16.50 18.20
CA THR A 287 10.51 17.68 18.12
C THR A 287 11.86 17.38 17.48
N SER A 288 12.27 16.09 17.39
CA SER A 288 13.48 15.69 16.68
C SER A 288 13.34 15.69 15.14
N ILE A 289 12.13 15.97 14.61
CA ILE A 289 11.92 16.07 13.16
C ILE A 289 12.76 17.21 12.58
N GLY A 290 13.60 16.89 11.58
CA GLY A 290 14.48 17.86 10.95
C GLY A 290 15.76 18.22 11.73
N ASN A 291 15.96 17.67 12.92
CA ASN A 291 17.18 17.89 13.68
C ASN A 291 18.35 17.09 13.05
N LEU A 292 19.38 17.79 12.58
CA LEU A 292 20.57 17.17 11.98
C LEU A 292 21.49 16.48 13.01
N ALA A 293 21.30 16.72 14.29
CA ALA A 293 21.99 15.98 15.36
C ALA A 293 21.45 14.54 15.49
N ASP A 294 20.21 14.28 15.01
CA ASP A 294 19.66 12.93 14.91
C ASP A 294 20.41 12.15 13.82
N SER A 295 21.02 11.03 14.20
CA SER A 295 21.78 10.16 13.29
C SER A 295 20.98 9.73 12.07
N SER A 296 19.69 9.39 12.23
CA SER A 296 18.79 8.98 11.17
C SER A 296 18.50 10.12 10.16
N THR A 297 18.37 11.35 10.65
CA THR A 297 18.14 12.53 9.81
C THR A 297 19.40 12.89 9.04
N SER A 298 20.56 12.95 9.72
CA SER A 298 21.85 13.29 9.08
C SER A 298 22.26 12.22 8.06
N TYR A 299 22.03 10.95 8.34
CA TYR A 299 22.25 9.82 7.43
C TYR A 299 21.47 10.02 6.11
N ARG A 300 20.15 10.29 6.20
CA ARG A 300 19.32 10.55 5.01
C ARG A 300 19.77 11.77 4.21
N VAL A 301 20.07 12.88 4.89
CA VAL A 301 20.53 14.10 4.20
C VAL A 301 21.83 13.88 3.43
N ASN A 302 22.77 13.10 4.00
CA ASN A 302 24.02 12.76 3.29
C ASN A 302 23.75 11.88 2.07
N ILE A 303 22.85 10.88 2.20
CA ILE A 303 22.42 10.05 1.06
C ILE A 303 21.77 10.92 -0.01
N TRP A 304 20.85 11.82 0.33
CA TRP A 304 20.20 12.71 -0.65
C TRP A 304 21.20 13.56 -1.41
N ARG A 305 22.22 14.12 -0.72
CA ARG A 305 23.27 14.89 -1.38
C ARG A 305 24.09 14.03 -2.33
N GLY A 306 24.46 12.81 -1.96
CA GLY A 306 25.11 11.84 -2.84
C GLY A 306 24.23 11.47 -4.04
N THR A 307 22.96 11.16 -3.79
CA THR A 307 21.98 10.83 -4.82
C THR A 307 21.76 11.97 -5.81
N LEU A 308 21.73 13.22 -5.35
CA LEU A 308 21.62 14.40 -6.24
C LEU A 308 22.86 14.59 -7.13
N ARG A 309 24.06 14.19 -6.66
CA ARG A 309 25.25 14.15 -7.51
C ARG A 309 25.15 13.07 -8.57
N MET A 310 24.78 11.86 -8.14
CA MET A 310 24.54 10.72 -9.02
C MET A 310 23.49 11.05 -10.11
N LEU A 311 22.40 11.74 -9.73
CA LEU A 311 21.34 12.13 -10.66
C LEU A 311 21.84 13.07 -11.77
N LYS A 312 22.87 13.89 -11.54
CA LYS A 312 23.44 14.76 -12.60
C LYS A 312 24.03 13.95 -13.75
N ASP A 313 24.65 12.82 -13.45
CA ASP A 313 25.32 11.98 -14.44
C ASP A 313 24.32 11.03 -15.16
N CYS A 314 23.23 10.64 -14.49
CA CYS A 314 22.21 9.77 -15.07
C CYS A 314 20.84 10.45 -15.27
N PHE A 315 20.80 11.78 -15.45
CA PHE A 315 19.59 12.60 -15.44
C PHE A 315 18.49 12.13 -16.42
N PHE A 316 18.86 11.76 -17.64
CA PHE A 316 17.90 11.35 -18.66
C PHE A 316 17.64 9.85 -18.70
N THR A 317 18.66 9.04 -18.48
CA THR A 317 18.61 7.59 -18.69
C THR A 317 18.30 6.81 -17.42
N GLY A 318 18.64 7.37 -16.25
CA GLY A 318 18.73 6.61 -15.02
C GLY A 318 19.91 5.63 -15.05
N ILE A 319 20.05 4.85 -13.95
CA ILE A 319 21.01 3.76 -13.82
C ILE A 319 20.42 2.41 -14.24
N GLY A 320 19.11 2.38 -14.52
CA GLY A 320 18.32 1.18 -14.77
C GLY A 320 17.34 0.86 -13.64
N SER A 321 16.38 0.01 -13.95
CA SER A 321 15.32 -0.39 -13.04
C SER A 321 15.76 -1.51 -12.12
N GLY A 322 15.43 -1.41 -10.84
CA GLY A 322 15.65 -2.47 -9.87
C GLY A 322 16.33 -2.01 -8.59
N ILE A 323 15.77 -2.44 -7.47
CA ILE A 323 16.17 -2.03 -6.12
C ILE A 323 17.64 -2.38 -5.76
N ASP A 324 18.25 -3.33 -6.47
CA ASP A 324 19.60 -3.83 -6.19
C ASP A 324 20.71 -3.04 -6.90
N LEU A 325 20.35 -2.05 -7.75
CA LEU A 325 21.33 -1.25 -8.52
C LEU A 325 21.88 -0.07 -7.74
N PHE A 326 21.04 0.57 -6.95
CA PHE A 326 21.44 1.76 -6.19
C PHE A 326 22.67 1.50 -5.31
N PRO A 327 22.74 0.39 -4.53
CA PRO A 327 23.93 0.10 -3.71
C PRO A 327 25.24 -0.10 -4.49
N LEU A 328 25.15 -0.42 -5.79
CA LEU A 328 26.33 -0.62 -6.63
C LEU A 328 26.95 0.72 -7.09
N VAL A 329 26.10 1.70 -7.39
CA VAL A 329 26.51 2.99 -7.96
C VAL A 329 26.75 4.04 -6.88
N TYR A 330 25.93 4.04 -5.83
CA TYR A 330 25.96 5.06 -4.79
C TYR A 330 27.35 5.28 -4.13
N PRO A 331 28.18 4.24 -3.88
CA PRO A 331 29.50 4.44 -3.23
C PRO A 331 30.41 5.44 -3.94
N GLU A 332 30.30 5.60 -5.27
CA GLU A 332 31.10 6.57 -6.06
C GLU A 332 30.70 8.02 -5.77
N TYR A 333 29.46 8.23 -5.29
CA TYR A 333 28.88 9.56 -5.00
C TYR A 333 28.74 9.83 -3.50
N ALA A 334 29.14 8.88 -2.68
CA ALA A 334 28.97 8.91 -1.22
C ALA A 334 29.71 10.10 -0.57
N LEU A 335 29.12 10.61 0.50
CA LEU A 335 29.63 11.78 1.25
C LEU A 335 29.70 11.50 2.75
N ASN A 336 30.67 12.14 3.40
CA ASN A 336 30.74 12.28 4.86
C ASN A 336 30.59 10.94 5.63
N GLY A 337 31.32 9.90 5.21
CA GLY A 337 31.37 8.61 5.90
C GLY A 337 30.16 7.71 5.68
N VAL A 338 29.17 8.11 4.88
CA VAL A 338 28.04 7.25 4.47
C VAL A 338 28.41 6.59 3.14
N SER A 339 29.32 5.62 3.18
CA SER A 339 29.86 4.96 1.99
C SER A 339 28.90 3.98 1.33
N THR A 340 27.89 3.49 2.06
CA THR A 340 26.91 2.52 1.56
C THR A 340 25.50 2.91 1.95
N ALA A 341 24.55 2.70 1.03
CA ALA A 341 23.13 2.87 1.30
C ALA A 341 22.34 1.87 0.45
N PRO A 342 21.28 1.24 1.01
CA PRO A 342 20.47 0.29 0.26
C PRO A 342 19.61 1.00 -0.80
N HIS A 343 19.23 2.25 -0.58
CA HIS A 343 18.41 3.10 -1.45
C HIS A 343 18.54 4.58 -1.03
N SER A 344 17.94 5.49 -1.80
CA SER A 344 18.05 6.93 -1.55
C SER A 344 17.30 7.45 -0.32
N HIS A 345 16.48 6.65 0.36
CA HIS A 345 15.53 7.09 1.40
C HIS A 345 14.65 8.28 0.95
N ASN A 346 14.26 8.28 -0.31
CA ASN A 346 13.33 9.25 -0.89
C ASN A 346 12.75 8.65 -2.17
N LEU A 347 11.44 8.46 -2.23
CA LEU A 347 10.75 7.85 -3.36
C LEU A 347 11.04 8.58 -4.68
N TYR A 348 10.99 9.89 -4.66
CA TYR A 348 11.12 10.72 -5.87
C TYR A 348 12.55 10.73 -6.42
N LEU A 349 13.53 10.83 -5.53
CA LEU A 349 14.93 10.72 -5.90
C LEU A 349 15.26 9.32 -6.43
N GLN A 350 14.68 8.27 -5.81
CA GLN A 350 14.91 6.90 -6.27
C GLN A 350 14.36 6.67 -7.67
N ILE A 351 13.10 7.07 -7.92
CA ILE A 351 12.52 7.00 -9.28
C ILE A 351 13.38 7.78 -10.29
N ALA A 352 13.84 8.97 -9.90
CA ALA A 352 14.66 9.81 -10.79
C ALA A 352 16.01 9.18 -11.12
N VAL A 353 16.68 8.53 -10.15
CA VAL A 353 17.98 7.87 -10.42
C VAL A 353 17.83 6.52 -11.12
N GLU A 354 16.72 5.79 -10.90
CA GLU A 354 16.46 4.53 -11.60
C GLU A 354 16.01 4.73 -13.05
N MET A 355 15.10 5.68 -13.29
CA MET A 355 14.39 5.84 -14.57
C MET A 355 14.65 7.18 -15.26
N GLY A 356 15.54 7.99 -14.73
CA GLY A 356 15.76 9.37 -15.19
C GLY A 356 14.57 10.30 -14.91
N VAL A 357 14.69 11.54 -15.39
CA VAL A 357 13.66 12.58 -15.24
C VAL A 357 12.33 12.18 -15.87
N PHE A 358 12.33 11.40 -16.94
CA PHE A 358 11.10 10.95 -17.60
C PHE A 358 10.28 9.98 -16.74
N GLY A 359 10.94 9.08 -16.00
CA GLY A 359 10.27 8.22 -15.02
C GLY A 359 9.60 9.03 -13.92
N LEU A 360 10.30 10.02 -13.37
CA LEU A 360 9.73 10.91 -12.37
C LEU A 360 8.55 11.72 -12.92
N LEU A 361 8.63 12.26 -14.12
CA LEU A 361 7.54 13.03 -14.74
C LEU A 361 6.31 12.15 -15.00
N LEU A 362 6.49 10.92 -15.48
CA LEU A 362 5.38 9.96 -15.66
C LEU A 362 4.73 9.59 -14.32
N PHE A 363 5.54 9.37 -13.29
CA PHE A 363 5.01 9.10 -11.95
C PHE A 363 4.19 10.28 -11.42
N LEU A 364 4.71 11.51 -11.53
CA LEU A 364 3.97 12.72 -11.11
C LEU A 364 2.69 12.94 -11.92
N ALA A 365 2.68 12.59 -13.21
CA ALA A 365 1.48 12.62 -14.03
C ALA A 365 0.43 11.61 -13.55
N ILE A 366 0.83 10.39 -13.15
CA ILE A 366 -0.07 9.40 -12.54
C ILE A 366 -0.69 9.95 -11.24
N VAL A 367 0.14 10.53 -10.36
CA VAL A 367 -0.33 11.16 -9.11
C VAL A 367 -1.31 12.30 -9.38
N PHE A 368 -1.00 13.15 -10.37
CA PHE A 368 -1.89 14.24 -10.80
C PHE A 368 -3.24 13.70 -11.31
N LEU A 369 -3.23 12.65 -12.13
CA LEU A 369 -4.46 12.03 -12.64
C LEU A 369 -5.28 11.37 -11.53
N ALA A 370 -4.63 10.76 -10.53
CA ALA A 370 -5.30 10.25 -9.33
C ALA A 370 -6.00 11.39 -8.56
N ALA A 371 -5.31 12.52 -8.35
CA ALA A 371 -5.91 13.71 -7.75
C ALA A 371 -7.08 14.26 -8.59
N LYS A 372 -6.94 14.28 -9.93
CA LYS A 372 -8.02 14.70 -10.85
C LYS A 372 -9.26 13.82 -10.71
N ILE A 373 -9.11 12.49 -10.59
CA ILE A 373 -10.25 11.57 -10.33
C ILE A 373 -10.95 11.96 -9.03
N CYS A 374 -10.20 12.21 -7.96
CA CYS A 374 -10.76 12.62 -6.67
C CYS A 374 -11.54 13.93 -6.78
N PHE A 375 -10.92 14.98 -7.28
CA PHE A 375 -11.56 16.31 -7.40
C PHE A 375 -12.78 16.30 -8.34
N HIS A 376 -12.71 15.55 -9.44
CA HIS A 376 -13.83 15.39 -10.35
C HIS A 376 -15.04 14.76 -9.64
N THR A 377 -14.80 13.66 -8.90
CA THR A 377 -15.85 12.96 -8.15
C THR A 377 -16.45 13.84 -7.06
N LEU A 378 -15.63 14.58 -6.31
CA LEU A 378 -16.10 15.48 -5.26
C LEU A 378 -16.96 16.63 -5.78
N ASN A 379 -16.63 17.19 -6.95
CA ASN A 379 -17.30 18.36 -7.51
C ASN A 379 -18.59 17.99 -8.28
N LYS A 380 -18.55 16.94 -9.08
CA LYS A 380 -19.68 16.53 -9.92
C LYS A 380 -20.73 15.70 -9.18
N HIS A 381 -20.32 14.82 -8.29
CA HIS A 381 -21.21 13.82 -7.70
C HIS A 381 -21.56 14.13 -6.24
N LYS A 382 -22.04 15.35 -6.00
CA LYS A 382 -22.30 15.87 -4.63
C LYS A 382 -23.30 15.05 -3.81
N MET A 383 -24.23 14.37 -4.46
CA MET A 383 -25.25 13.54 -3.80
C MET A 383 -24.79 12.11 -3.53
N ASP A 384 -23.69 11.65 -4.15
CA ASP A 384 -23.18 10.30 -3.98
C ASP A 384 -22.26 10.20 -2.74
N GLN A 385 -22.57 9.26 -1.84
CA GLN A 385 -21.74 8.99 -0.66
C GLN A 385 -20.39 8.35 -1.02
N MET A 386 -20.26 7.71 -2.19
CA MET A 386 -19.01 7.13 -2.68
C MET A 386 -17.88 8.18 -2.77
N ARG A 387 -18.21 9.45 -2.98
CA ARG A 387 -17.24 10.56 -3.02
C ARG A 387 -16.34 10.61 -1.78
N TRP A 388 -16.86 10.23 -0.61
CA TRP A 388 -16.10 10.25 0.63
C TRP A 388 -15.08 9.10 0.68
N ILE A 389 -15.43 7.94 0.13
CA ILE A 389 -14.52 6.81 -0.02
C ILE A 389 -13.40 7.18 -1.02
N VAL A 390 -13.75 7.83 -2.13
CA VAL A 390 -12.79 8.35 -3.11
C VAL A 390 -11.82 9.35 -2.45
N ALA A 391 -12.32 10.27 -1.63
CA ALA A 391 -11.48 11.18 -0.86
C ALA A 391 -10.57 10.44 0.12
N GLY A 392 -11.09 9.44 0.83
CA GLY A 392 -10.31 8.60 1.75
C GLY A 392 -9.17 7.85 1.04
N LEU A 393 -9.46 7.22 -0.12
CA LEU A 393 -8.47 6.51 -0.94
C LEU A 393 -7.38 7.47 -1.46
N ALA A 394 -7.77 8.64 -1.98
CA ALA A 394 -6.84 9.66 -2.43
C ALA A 394 -5.94 10.18 -1.29
N CYS A 395 -6.53 10.42 -0.11
CA CYS A 395 -5.77 10.86 1.07
C CYS A 395 -4.85 9.74 1.61
N GLY A 396 -5.23 8.46 1.48
CA GLY A 396 -4.33 7.34 1.78
C GLY A 396 -3.08 7.33 0.89
N LEU A 397 -3.25 7.59 -0.42
CA LEU A 397 -2.11 7.77 -1.33
C LEU A 397 -1.29 9.00 -0.95
N VAL A 398 -1.91 10.13 -0.60
CA VAL A 398 -1.18 11.32 -0.14
C VAL A 398 -0.37 11.02 1.11
N ALA A 399 -0.91 10.29 2.10
CA ALA A 399 -0.20 9.95 3.32
C ALA A 399 1.13 9.25 3.04
N VAL A 400 1.11 8.21 2.19
CA VAL A 400 2.31 7.44 1.87
C VAL A 400 3.24 8.19 0.93
N LEU A 401 2.74 9.03 0.03
CA LEU A 401 3.55 9.88 -0.84
C LEU A 401 4.31 10.95 -0.05
N VAL A 402 3.72 11.49 1.01
CA VAL A 402 4.40 12.41 1.94
C VAL A 402 5.49 11.68 2.72
N GLN A 403 5.24 10.48 3.21
CA GLN A 403 6.29 9.65 3.82
C GLN A 403 7.40 9.33 2.82
N GLY A 404 7.07 9.16 1.54
CA GLY A 404 8.00 8.97 0.44
C GLY A 404 9.01 10.12 0.23
N LEU A 405 8.79 11.30 0.83
CA LEU A 405 9.80 12.37 0.88
C LEU A 405 10.99 12.02 1.79
N THR A 406 10.78 11.14 2.75
CA THR A 406 11.80 10.77 3.76
C THR A 406 12.13 9.28 3.76
N ASP A 407 11.46 8.48 2.94
CA ASP A 407 11.78 7.05 2.77
C ASP A 407 11.51 6.57 1.33
N TYR A 408 12.14 5.47 0.93
CA TYR A 408 11.83 4.82 -0.35
C TYR A 408 10.77 3.75 -0.10
N ILE A 409 9.50 4.17 -0.08
CA ILE A 409 8.34 3.34 0.26
C ILE A 409 8.18 2.12 -0.67
N TRP A 410 8.74 2.15 -1.87
CA TRP A 410 8.69 1.02 -2.82
C TRP A 410 9.83 0.01 -2.67
N TYR A 411 10.74 0.25 -1.74
CA TYR A 411 11.77 -0.74 -1.40
C TYR A 411 11.15 -2.04 -0.88
N ASN A 412 10.01 -1.96 -0.17
CA ASN A 412 9.23 -3.12 0.22
C ASN A 412 8.17 -3.45 -0.85
N TYR A 413 8.30 -4.61 -1.46
CA TYR A 413 7.40 -5.08 -2.52
C TYR A 413 5.92 -5.14 -2.09
N ARG A 414 5.61 -5.44 -0.82
CA ARG A 414 4.23 -5.51 -0.31
C ARG A 414 3.59 -4.12 -0.27
N VAL A 415 4.33 -3.09 0.16
CA VAL A 415 3.87 -1.68 0.12
C VAL A 415 3.69 -1.22 -1.33
N PHE A 416 4.62 -1.57 -2.22
CA PHE A 416 4.50 -1.29 -3.65
C PHE A 416 3.23 -1.90 -4.25
N LEU A 417 2.95 -3.17 -3.96
CA LEU A 417 1.71 -3.83 -4.39
C LEU A 417 0.47 -3.10 -3.87
N VAL A 418 0.43 -2.78 -2.57
CA VAL A 418 -0.72 -2.11 -1.94
C VAL A 418 -0.94 -0.71 -2.52
N PHE A 419 0.14 0.02 -2.87
CA PHE A 419 0.03 1.31 -3.55
C PHE A 419 -0.74 1.20 -4.87
N TRP A 420 -0.40 0.22 -5.73
CA TRP A 420 -1.08 0.01 -7.02
C TRP A 420 -2.51 -0.50 -6.85
N LEU A 421 -2.75 -1.37 -5.88
CA LEU A 421 -4.10 -1.84 -5.53
C LEU A 421 -4.98 -0.68 -5.04
N LEU A 422 -4.44 0.20 -4.19
CA LEU A 422 -5.16 1.36 -3.68
C LEU A 422 -5.47 2.37 -4.79
N LEU A 423 -4.52 2.62 -5.69
CA LEU A 423 -4.71 3.45 -6.87
C LEU A 423 -5.79 2.87 -7.80
N GLY A 424 -5.80 1.54 -7.98
CA GLY A 424 -6.84 0.83 -8.72
C GLY A 424 -8.22 0.96 -8.07
N LEU A 425 -8.31 0.85 -6.74
CA LEU A 425 -9.56 1.07 -6.00
C LEU A 425 -10.04 2.53 -6.12
N LEU A 426 -9.15 3.50 -6.11
CA LEU A 426 -9.49 4.92 -6.35
C LEU A 426 -10.11 5.10 -7.75
N ALA A 427 -9.49 4.56 -8.78
CA ALA A 427 -9.98 4.64 -10.16
C ALA A 427 -11.33 3.91 -10.32
N ALA A 428 -11.49 2.72 -9.72
CA ALA A 428 -12.73 1.97 -9.71
C ALA A 428 -13.86 2.72 -8.97
N ALA A 429 -13.58 3.32 -7.81
CA ALA A 429 -14.55 4.10 -7.05
C ALA A 429 -15.02 5.35 -7.80
N GLY A 430 -14.10 6.06 -8.45
CA GLY A 430 -14.44 7.23 -9.29
C GLY A 430 -15.39 6.85 -10.42
N ARG A 431 -15.12 5.73 -11.11
CA ARG A 431 -15.99 5.20 -12.17
C ARG A 431 -17.37 4.79 -11.66
N LEU A 432 -17.44 4.08 -10.54
CA LEU A 432 -18.70 3.67 -9.93
C LEU A 432 -19.56 4.88 -9.53
N SER A 433 -18.92 5.93 -9.02
CA SER A 433 -19.61 7.19 -8.71
C SER A 433 -20.17 7.87 -9.97
N GLU A 434 -19.42 7.87 -11.07
CA GLU A 434 -19.89 8.41 -12.36
C GLU A 434 -21.07 7.61 -12.93
N GLN A 435 -21.02 6.28 -12.88
CA GLN A 435 -22.11 5.42 -13.32
C GLN A 435 -23.42 5.69 -12.55
N ARG A 436 -23.32 5.85 -11.21
CA ARG A 436 -24.45 6.18 -10.36
C ARG A 436 -25.06 7.55 -10.69
N ALA A 437 -24.21 8.55 -10.93
CA ALA A 437 -24.70 9.87 -11.28
C ALA A 437 -25.49 9.87 -12.58
N LYS A 438 -24.98 9.16 -13.61
CA LYS A 438 -25.72 9.00 -14.88
C LYS A 438 -27.06 8.27 -14.70
N GLN A 439 -27.13 7.26 -13.83
CA GLN A 439 -28.39 6.56 -13.53
C GLN A 439 -29.40 7.49 -12.83
N LEU A 440 -28.95 8.34 -11.90
CA LEU A 440 -29.82 9.31 -11.24
C LEU A 440 -30.35 10.39 -12.20
N GLU A 441 -29.53 10.86 -13.16
CA GLU A 441 -29.94 11.81 -14.20
C GLU A 441 -30.97 11.24 -15.18
N LEU A 442 -30.95 9.92 -15.43
CA LEU A 442 -31.93 9.24 -16.30
C LEU A 442 -33.30 9.00 -15.65
N HIS A 443 -33.36 9.10 -14.31
CA HIS A 443 -34.61 8.91 -13.54
C HIS A 443 -35.25 10.21 -13.07
N ILE A 444 -34.69 11.38 -13.45
CA ILE A 444 -35.26 12.72 -13.30
C ILE A 444 -35.79 13.22 -14.63
#